data_6e8830830147e3fe7c7684261646dd29
#
_entry.id   6e8830830147e3fe7c7684261646dd29
#
_cell.length_a   1.000
_cell.length_b   1.000
_cell.length_c   1.000
_cell.angle_alpha   90.00
_cell.angle_beta   90.00
_cell.angle_gamma   90.00
#
_symmetry.space_group_name_H-M   'P 1'
#
loop_
_entity.id
_entity.type
_entity.pdbx_description
1 polymer ?
#
loop_
_entity_poly.entity_id
_entity_poly.type
_entity_poly.pdbx_seq_one_letter_code
_entity_poly.pdbx_strand_id
1 'polypeptide(L)'
;MDLKDELLAVERGLWTNDPDLYRDSLTPEAMLVFPETGVISRDFAVEAIRKEVAENRKWAEVRFGNVRAQPISEDVAALTYTVSARWNYETAATTSIASSIYARRNGAWKLALHQQGALPHR
;
A
#
# COMPACT_ATOMS: atom_id res chain seq x y z
N MET A 1 18.96 5.69 -7.93
CA MET A 1 18.02 5.07 -6.97
C MET A 1 17.81 3.62 -7.38
N ASP A 2 17.96 2.68 -6.47
CA ASP A 2 17.75 1.28 -6.83
C ASP A 2 16.26 0.93 -6.88
N LEU A 3 15.95 -0.25 -7.38
CA LEU A 3 14.57 -0.70 -7.56
C LEU A 3 13.78 -0.67 -6.25
N LYS A 4 14.39 -1.15 -5.17
CA LYS A 4 13.73 -1.18 -3.85
C LYS A 4 13.32 0.22 -3.43
N ASP A 5 14.20 1.19 -3.58
CA ASP A 5 13.93 2.58 -3.19
C ASP A 5 12.86 3.20 -4.08
N GLU A 6 12.85 2.89 -5.38
CA GLU A 6 11.82 3.38 -6.30
C GLU A 6 10.44 2.86 -5.91
N LEU A 7 10.33 1.55 -5.67
CA LEU A 7 9.05 0.94 -5.30
C LEU A 7 8.58 1.39 -3.93
N LEU A 8 9.52 1.49 -2.97
CA LEU A 8 9.17 1.93 -1.62
C LEU A 8 8.67 3.36 -1.62
N ALA A 9 9.20 4.22 -2.48
CA ALA A 9 8.73 5.59 -2.60
C ALA A 9 7.26 5.65 -3.01
N VAL A 10 6.85 4.81 -3.97
CA VAL A 10 5.44 4.71 -4.36
C VAL A 10 4.60 4.15 -3.22
N GLU A 11 5.08 3.08 -2.59
CA GLU A 11 4.37 2.40 -1.52
C GLU A 11 4.13 3.33 -0.32
N ARG A 12 5.12 4.16 0.04
CA ARG A 12 4.97 5.14 1.14
C ARG A 12 3.82 6.11 0.87
N GLY A 13 3.64 6.51 -0.38
CA GLY A 13 2.54 7.40 -0.77
C GLY A 13 1.16 6.80 -0.52
N LEU A 14 1.06 5.47 -0.54
CA LEU A 14 -0.22 4.77 -0.29
C LEU A 14 -0.63 4.81 1.18
N TRP A 15 0.29 5.18 2.08
CA TRP A 15 0.05 5.24 3.53
C TRP A 15 -0.12 6.69 4.02
N THR A 16 -0.44 7.63 3.11
CA THR A 16 -0.55 9.06 3.47
C THR A 16 -1.99 9.56 3.57
N ASN A 17 -2.98 8.72 3.32
CA ASN A 17 -4.41 9.08 3.29
C ASN A 17 -4.72 10.17 2.25
N ASP A 18 -4.00 10.18 1.15
CA ASP A 18 -4.26 11.08 0.01
C ASP A 18 -4.98 10.28 -1.07
N PRO A 19 -6.30 10.45 -1.25
CA PRO A 19 -7.05 9.63 -2.21
C PRO A 19 -6.62 9.85 -3.66
N ASP A 20 -6.22 11.06 -4.02
CA ASP A 20 -5.80 11.35 -5.38
C ASP A 20 -4.44 10.73 -5.69
N LEU A 21 -3.49 10.83 -4.76
CA LEU A 21 -2.20 10.17 -4.88
C LEU A 21 -2.36 8.65 -4.94
N TYR A 22 -3.26 8.11 -4.10
CA TYR A 22 -3.56 6.68 -4.08
C TYR A 22 -4.05 6.21 -5.46
N ARG A 23 -5.05 6.91 -6.01
CA ARG A 23 -5.59 6.60 -7.33
C ARG A 23 -4.52 6.65 -8.41
N ASP A 24 -3.70 7.70 -8.41
CA ASP A 24 -2.71 7.93 -9.45
C ASP A 24 -1.53 6.95 -9.37
N SER A 25 -1.33 6.31 -8.22
CA SER A 25 -0.26 5.33 -8.00
C SER A 25 -0.66 3.91 -8.37
N LEU A 26 -1.92 3.66 -8.68
CA LEU A 26 -2.45 2.34 -9.01
C LEU A 26 -2.81 2.24 -10.49
N THR A 27 -2.66 1.02 -11.05
CA THR A 27 -3.23 0.75 -12.37
C THR A 27 -4.76 0.78 -12.28
N PRO A 28 -5.48 1.11 -13.37
CA PRO A 28 -6.95 1.14 -13.32
C PRO A 28 -7.59 -0.18 -12.92
N GLU A 29 -6.96 -1.30 -13.26
CA GLU A 29 -7.45 -2.65 -12.94
C GLU A 29 -6.83 -3.25 -11.68
N ALA A 30 -6.13 -2.45 -10.87
CA ALA A 30 -5.47 -2.92 -9.67
C ALA A 30 -6.43 -3.65 -8.72
N MET A 31 -5.94 -4.70 -8.09
CA MET A 31 -6.66 -5.44 -7.06
C MET A 31 -5.99 -5.22 -5.72
N LEU A 32 -6.81 -4.99 -4.69
CA LEU A 32 -6.33 -4.82 -3.32
C LEU A 32 -7.01 -5.87 -2.45
N VAL A 33 -6.22 -6.60 -1.68
CA VAL A 33 -6.71 -7.76 -0.93
C VAL A 33 -6.45 -7.55 0.55
N PHE A 34 -7.54 -7.49 1.30
CA PHE A 34 -7.50 -7.30 2.76
C PHE A 34 -8.38 -8.35 3.43
N PRO A 35 -7.98 -8.86 4.61
CA PRO A 35 -8.81 -9.83 5.34
C PRO A 35 -10.22 -9.31 5.64
N GLU A 36 -10.35 -8.02 5.89
CA GLU A 36 -11.61 -7.40 6.30
C GLU A 36 -12.60 -7.25 5.15
N THR A 37 -12.10 -7.01 3.93
CA THR A 37 -12.94 -6.69 2.78
C THR A 37 -12.91 -7.74 1.67
N GLY A 38 -11.89 -8.61 1.67
CA GLY A 38 -11.60 -9.45 0.53
C GLY A 38 -10.95 -8.64 -0.58
N VAL A 39 -11.26 -8.96 -1.83
CA VAL A 39 -10.68 -8.29 -2.99
C VAL A 39 -11.52 -7.07 -3.35
N ILE A 40 -10.88 -5.89 -3.39
CA ILE A 40 -11.56 -4.64 -3.76
C ILE A 40 -10.84 -3.99 -4.94
N SER A 41 -11.56 -3.13 -5.65
CA SER A 41 -11.03 -2.38 -6.80
C SER A 41 -10.32 -1.10 -6.34
N ARG A 42 -9.57 -0.50 -7.28
CA ARG A 42 -8.95 0.80 -7.05
C ARG A 42 -10.00 1.85 -6.66
N ASP A 43 -11.09 1.93 -7.41
CA ASP A 43 -12.10 2.95 -7.16
C ASP A 43 -12.79 2.78 -5.81
N PHE A 44 -13.05 1.53 -5.41
CA PHE A 44 -13.62 1.26 -4.09
C PHE A 44 -12.65 1.71 -2.99
N ALA A 45 -11.36 1.42 -3.14
CA ALA A 45 -10.34 1.82 -2.16
C ALA A 45 -10.22 3.34 -2.06
N VAL A 46 -10.23 4.03 -3.20
CA VAL A 46 -10.15 5.50 -3.24
C VAL A 46 -11.34 6.12 -2.51
N GLU A 47 -12.55 5.61 -2.74
CA GLU A 47 -13.74 6.11 -2.04
C GLU A 47 -13.68 5.83 -0.53
N ALA A 48 -13.14 4.68 -0.14
CA ALA A 48 -12.95 4.37 1.28
C ALA A 48 -11.98 5.38 1.93
N ILE A 49 -10.91 5.75 1.24
CA ILE A 49 -9.96 6.75 1.74
C ILE A 49 -10.61 8.13 1.83
N ARG A 50 -11.42 8.52 0.84
CA ARG A 50 -12.14 9.79 0.91
C ARG A 50 -13.04 9.87 2.14
N LYS A 51 -13.70 8.75 2.45
CA LYS A 51 -14.55 8.65 3.64
C LYS A 51 -13.73 8.77 4.93
N GLU A 52 -12.57 8.11 4.98
CA GLU A 52 -11.66 8.20 6.11
C GLU A 52 -11.23 9.65 6.35
N VAL A 53 -10.86 10.34 5.27
CA VAL A 53 -10.46 11.75 5.34
C VAL A 53 -11.60 12.61 5.86
N ALA A 54 -12.83 12.39 5.36
CA ALA A 54 -14.01 13.13 5.80
C ALA A 54 -14.33 12.90 7.27
N GLU A 55 -13.99 11.70 7.79
CA GLU A 55 -14.17 11.35 9.20
C GLU A 55 -12.95 11.73 10.05
N ASN A 56 -11.99 12.45 9.48
CA ASN A 56 -10.77 12.88 10.15
C ASN A 56 -9.88 11.71 10.63
N ARG A 57 -9.94 10.59 9.94
CA ARG A 57 -9.14 9.40 10.22
C ARG A 57 -7.88 9.45 9.37
N LYS A 58 -6.74 9.35 10.02
CA LYS A 58 -5.44 9.36 9.32
C LYS A 58 -4.42 8.54 10.09
N TRP A 59 -3.42 8.09 9.37
CA TRP A 59 -2.30 7.39 9.99
C TRP A 59 -1.50 8.37 10.84
N ALA A 60 -1.34 8.05 12.12
CA ALA A 60 -0.52 8.82 13.05
C ALA A 60 0.93 8.36 13.03
N GLU A 61 1.15 7.08 12.70
CA GLU A 61 2.47 6.48 12.69
C GLU A 61 2.50 5.35 11.66
N VAL A 62 3.52 5.31 10.82
CA VAL A 62 3.74 4.23 9.85
C VAL A 62 5.23 3.93 9.81
N ARG A 63 5.60 2.68 10.07
CA ARG A 63 7.00 2.23 10.06
C ARG A 63 7.13 0.99 9.20
N PHE A 64 8.02 1.06 8.21
CA PHE A 64 8.32 -0.07 7.33
C PHE A 64 9.54 -0.84 7.86
N GLY A 65 9.50 -2.16 7.72
CA GLY A 65 10.60 -3.04 8.08
C GLY A 65 10.72 -4.19 7.10
N ASN A 66 11.89 -4.82 7.07
CA ASN A 66 12.15 -6.02 6.25
C ASN A 66 11.77 -5.84 4.79
N VAL A 67 12.08 -4.67 4.23
CA VAL A 67 11.70 -4.33 2.86
C VAL A 67 12.55 -5.12 1.88
N ARG A 68 11.90 -5.82 0.94
CA ARG A 68 12.55 -6.57 -0.13
C ARG A 68 11.89 -6.28 -1.45
N ALA A 69 12.70 -6.15 -2.50
CA ALA A 69 12.22 -5.96 -3.86
C ALA A 69 12.75 -7.09 -4.74
N GLN A 70 11.91 -7.61 -5.61
CA GLN A 70 12.26 -8.69 -6.53
C GLN A 70 11.84 -8.31 -7.94
N PRO A 71 12.79 -8.08 -8.87
CA PRO A 71 12.43 -7.90 -10.27
C PRO A 71 11.91 -9.24 -10.82
N ILE A 72 10.78 -9.19 -11.50
CA ILE A 72 10.16 -10.36 -12.11
C ILE A 72 10.41 -10.35 -13.61
N SER A 73 10.27 -9.17 -14.21
CA SER A 73 10.62 -8.92 -15.61
C SER A 73 11.08 -7.47 -15.72
N GLU A 74 11.34 -6.99 -16.92
CA GLU A 74 11.76 -5.60 -17.13
C GLU A 74 10.70 -4.60 -16.59
N ASP A 75 9.42 -4.96 -16.74
CA ASP A 75 8.32 -4.05 -16.42
C ASP A 75 7.44 -4.55 -15.26
N VAL A 76 7.88 -5.57 -14.52
CA VAL A 76 7.14 -6.11 -13.39
C VAL A 76 8.07 -6.40 -12.24
N ALA A 77 7.70 -5.97 -11.04
CA ALA A 77 8.49 -6.19 -9.84
C ALA A 77 7.59 -6.40 -8.62
N ALA A 78 8.11 -7.13 -7.64
CA ALA A 78 7.43 -7.35 -6.37
C ALA A 78 8.13 -6.59 -5.25
N LEU A 79 7.34 -6.10 -4.29
CA LEU A 79 7.82 -5.50 -3.06
C LEU A 79 7.15 -6.19 -1.90
N THR A 80 7.93 -6.61 -0.89
CA THR A 80 7.37 -7.17 0.34
C THR A 80 7.96 -6.43 1.53
N TYR A 81 7.18 -6.33 2.60
CA TYR A 81 7.63 -5.65 3.80
C TYR A 81 6.73 -5.99 4.99
N THR A 82 7.22 -5.70 6.18
CA THR A 82 6.36 -5.58 7.35
C THR A 82 6.09 -4.10 7.58
N VAL A 83 4.94 -3.79 8.14
CA VAL A 83 4.57 -2.42 8.44
C VAL A 83 3.89 -2.36 9.80
N SER A 84 4.33 -1.44 10.62
CA SER A 84 3.69 -1.14 11.90
C SER A 84 2.99 0.20 11.73
N ALA A 85 1.67 0.22 11.91
CA ALA A 85 0.89 1.42 11.65
C ALA A 85 -0.17 1.63 12.71
N ARG A 86 -0.42 2.90 13.05
CA ARG A 86 -1.38 3.30 14.06
C ARG A 86 -2.24 4.44 13.53
N TRP A 87 -3.54 4.26 13.59
CA TRP A 87 -4.48 5.35 13.30
C TRP A 87 -4.44 6.41 14.41
N ASN A 88 -4.81 7.63 14.07
CA ASN A 88 -4.80 8.76 15.03
C ASN A 88 -5.74 8.59 16.22
N TYR A 89 -6.68 7.66 16.15
CA TYR A 89 -7.61 7.36 17.27
C TYR A 89 -7.22 6.09 18.05
N GLU A 90 -6.16 5.41 17.64
CA GLU A 90 -5.71 4.18 18.32
C GLU A 90 -4.58 4.46 19.30
N THR A 91 -4.48 3.63 20.32
CA THR A 91 -3.42 3.72 21.34
C THR A 91 -2.23 2.81 21.04
N ALA A 92 -2.42 1.82 20.18
CA ALA A 92 -1.38 0.84 19.84
C ALA A 92 -1.33 0.61 18.33
N ALA A 93 -0.13 0.40 17.82
CA ALA A 93 0.07 0.09 16.40
C ALA A 93 -0.25 -1.38 16.12
N THR A 94 -0.70 -1.64 14.90
CA THR A 94 -0.88 -3.00 14.37
C THR A 94 0.28 -3.29 13.41
N THR A 95 0.87 -4.46 13.53
CA THR A 95 1.91 -4.90 12.60
C THR A 95 1.30 -5.85 11.58
N SER A 96 1.56 -5.57 10.32
CA SER A 96 1.08 -6.36 9.19
C SER A 96 2.23 -6.78 8.30
N ILE A 97 2.01 -7.84 7.52
CA ILE A 97 2.90 -8.22 6.44
C ILE A 97 2.20 -7.89 5.13
N ALA A 98 2.94 -7.35 4.18
CA ALA A 98 2.37 -6.86 2.93
C ALA A 98 3.19 -7.28 1.72
N SER A 99 2.50 -7.47 0.61
CA SER A 99 3.09 -7.79 -0.69
C SER A 99 2.43 -6.93 -1.75
N SER A 100 3.24 -6.36 -2.64
CA SER A 100 2.76 -5.52 -3.73
C SER A 100 3.43 -5.93 -5.03
N ILE A 101 2.64 -5.98 -6.10
CA ILE A 101 3.15 -6.19 -7.45
C ILE A 101 3.01 -4.87 -8.20
N TYR A 102 4.11 -4.43 -8.78
CA TYR A 102 4.20 -3.20 -9.55
C TYR A 102 4.38 -3.51 -11.03
N ALA A 103 3.71 -2.75 -11.87
CA ALA A 103 3.89 -2.78 -13.31
C ALA A 103 4.40 -1.41 -13.76
N ARG A 104 5.41 -1.40 -14.65
CA ARG A 104 5.90 -0.16 -15.22
C ARG A 104 5.08 0.18 -16.45
N ARG A 105 4.44 1.33 -16.43
CA ARG A 105 3.61 1.82 -17.54
C ARG A 105 3.97 3.28 -17.82
N ASN A 106 4.29 3.58 -19.07
CA ASN A 106 4.71 4.92 -19.50
C ASN A 106 5.87 5.45 -18.67
N GLY A 107 6.82 4.57 -18.35
CA GLY A 107 8.01 4.92 -17.59
C GLY A 107 7.82 5.05 -16.08
N ALA A 108 6.63 4.81 -15.56
CA ALA A 108 6.34 4.93 -14.13
C ALA A 108 5.87 3.62 -13.53
N TRP A 109 6.36 3.31 -12.33
CA TRP A 109 5.88 2.15 -11.57
C TRP A 109 4.50 2.44 -10.99
N LYS A 110 3.54 1.54 -11.27
CA LYS A 110 2.18 1.62 -10.74
C LYS A 110 1.83 0.32 -10.03
N LEU A 111 1.13 0.42 -8.93
CA LEU A 111 0.69 -0.74 -8.17
C LEU A 111 -0.39 -1.49 -8.94
N ALA A 112 -0.19 -2.78 -9.18
CA ALA A 112 -1.15 -3.62 -9.88
C ALA A 112 -1.88 -4.57 -8.92
N LEU A 113 -1.22 -4.99 -7.85
CA LEU A 113 -1.81 -5.84 -6.82
C LEU A 113 -1.19 -5.51 -5.49
N HIS A 114 -2.02 -5.43 -4.45
CA HIS A 114 -1.56 -5.27 -3.07
C HIS A 114 -2.32 -6.23 -2.17
N GLN A 115 -1.60 -6.85 -1.27
CA GLN A 115 -2.18 -7.71 -0.25
C GLN A 115 -1.51 -7.41 1.08
N GLN A 116 -2.30 -7.35 2.15
CA GLN A 116 -1.74 -7.25 3.49
C GLN A 116 -2.66 -7.93 4.50
N GLY A 117 -2.05 -8.35 5.61
CA GLY A 117 -2.79 -8.95 6.71
C GLY A 117 -2.03 -8.75 8.02
N ALA A 118 -2.77 -8.61 9.10
CA ALA A 118 -2.17 -8.41 10.41
C ALA A 118 -1.42 -9.67 10.85
N LEU A 119 -0.23 -9.45 11.42
CA LEU A 119 0.52 -10.53 12.04
C LEU A 119 -0.08 -10.81 13.42
N PRO A 120 -0.11 -12.09 13.83
CA PRO A 120 -0.64 -12.42 15.14
C PRO A 120 0.27 -11.87 16.25
N HIS A 121 -0.35 -11.44 17.32
CA HIS A 121 0.38 -11.10 18.53
C HIS A 121 0.94 -12.37 19.19
N ARG A 122 2.13 -12.26 19.73
CA ARG A 122 2.79 -13.36 20.44
C ARG A 122 3.08 -12.97 21.88
#